data_0d9ecdbd901127fc14910889d628dfb5
#
_entry.id   0d9ecdbd901127fc14910889d628dfb5
#
_cell.length_a   1.000
_cell.length_b   1.000
_cell.length_c   1.000
_cell.angle_alpha   90.00
_cell.angle_beta   90.00
_cell.angle_gamma   90.00
#
_symmetry.space_group_name_H-M   'P 1'
#
loop_
_entity.id
_entity.type
_entity.pdbx_description
1 polymer ?
#
loop_
_entity_poly.entity_id
_entity_poly.type
_entity_poly.pdbx_seq_one_letter_code
_entity_poly.pdbx_strand_id
1 'polypeptide(L)' 'MRIVFCDDDPFILRQLLSLVKDFFANLGGAEPEYTVYPSGDKLIRQGAQFDIAFLDV' A
#
# COMPACT_ATOMS: atom_id res chain seq x y z
N MET A 1 5.93 7.43 -7.43
CA MET A 1 6.18 6.63 -6.21
C MET A 1 5.16 5.51 -6.13
N ARG A 2 5.60 4.33 -5.79
CA ARG A 2 4.75 3.16 -5.63
C ARG A 2 4.68 2.77 -4.16
N ILE A 3 3.47 2.64 -3.65
CA ILE A 3 3.22 2.25 -2.26
C ILE A 3 2.42 0.96 -2.27
N VAL A 4 2.88 -0.06 -1.54
CA VAL A 4 2.20 -1.34 -1.45
C VAL A 4 1.75 -1.59 -0.01
N PHE A 5 0.63 -2.30 0.10
CA PHE A 5 0.04 -2.69 1.38
C PHE A 5 -0.15 -4.20 1.38
N CYS A 6 0.34 -4.86 2.42
CA CYS A 6 0.19 -6.30 2.61
C CYS A 6 -0.47 -6.58 3.95
N ASP A 7 -1.67 -7.10 3.93
CA ASP A 7 -2.40 -7.52 5.13
C ASP A 7 -3.47 -8.51 4.70
N ASP A 8 -3.75 -9.50 5.54
CA ASP A 8 -4.82 -10.45 5.28
C ASP A 8 -6.18 -9.93 5.73
N ASP A 9 -6.23 -8.82 6.47
CA ASP A 9 -7.48 -8.21 6.93
C ASP A 9 -7.89 -7.08 5.98
N PRO A 10 -8.96 -7.27 5.19
CA PRO A 10 -9.40 -6.25 4.23
C PRO A 10 -9.87 -4.96 4.90
N PHE A 11 -10.34 -5.02 6.13
CA PHE A 11 -10.77 -3.84 6.86
C PHE A 11 -9.58 -2.96 7.22
N ILE A 12 -8.49 -3.57 7.70
CA ILE A 12 -7.25 -2.86 8.01
C ILE A 12 -6.65 -2.24 6.74
N LEU A 13 -6.61 -3.00 5.64
CA LEU A 13 -6.11 -2.50 4.36
C LEU A 13 -6.87 -1.26 3.91
N ARG A 14 -8.19 -1.28 4.04
CA ARG A 14 -9.03 -0.17 3.62
C ARG A 14 -8.76 1.09 4.46
N GLN A 15 -8.60 0.92 5.77
CA GLN A 15 -8.29 2.03 6.66
C GLN A 15 -6.92 2.63 6.38
N LEU A 16 -5.90 1.79 6.24
CA LEU A 16 -4.55 2.25 5.92
C LEU A 16 -4.51 2.99 4.60
N LEU A 17 -5.15 2.43 3.59
CA LEU A 17 -5.18 3.04 2.26
C LEU A 17 -5.81 4.43 2.31
N SER A 18 -6.92 4.57 3.03
CA SER A 18 -7.60 5.85 3.18
C SER A 18 -6.71 6.89 3.87
N LEU A 19 -6.06 6.50 4.97
CA LEU A 19 -5.18 7.40 5.72
C LEU A 19 -4.00 7.87 4.87
N VAL A 20 -3.38 6.95 4.15
CA VAL A 20 -2.22 7.28 3.32
C VAL A 20 -2.62 8.16 2.13
N LYS A 21 -3.75 7.86 1.50
CA LYS A 21 -4.27 8.70 0.42
C LYS A 21 -4.54 10.13 0.89
N ASP A 22 -5.17 10.28 2.05
CA ASP A 22 -5.45 11.59 2.62
C ASP A 22 -4.16 12.35 2.91
N PHE A 23 -3.16 11.67 3.43
CA PHE A 23 -1.86 12.26 3.72
C PHE A 23 -1.23 12.86 2.45
N PHE A 24 -1.16 12.07 1.38
CA PHE A 24 -0.56 12.53 0.13
C PHE A 24 -1.41 13.58 -0.59
N ALA A 25 -2.74 13.50 -0.47
CA ALA A 25 -3.63 14.52 -1.01
C ALA A 25 -3.39 15.88 -0.35
N ASN A 26 -3.14 15.89 0.95
CA ASN A 26 -2.87 17.13 1.70
C ASN A 26 -1.47 17.70 1.41
N LEU A 27 -0.52 16.83 1.07
CA LEU A 27 0.81 17.29 0.69
C LEU A 27 0.83 18.02 -0.66
N GLY A 28 -0.06 17.61 -1.56
CA GLY A 28 -0.04 18.10 -2.93
C GLY A 28 1.03 17.39 -3.77
N GLY A 29 1.08 17.72 -5.06
CA GLY A 29 1.99 17.09 -6.00
C GLY A 29 1.40 15.86 -6.65
N ALA A 30 2.26 15.02 -7.27
CA ALA A 30 1.81 13.81 -7.96
C ALA A 30 1.33 12.76 -6.99
N GLU A 31 0.19 12.15 -7.29
CA GLU A 31 -0.38 11.10 -6.47
C GLU A 31 0.41 9.79 -6.67
N PRO A 32 0.78 9.08 -5.58
CA PRO A 32 1.43 7.78 -5.71
C PRO A 32 0.52 6.72 -6.31
N GLU A 33 1.11 5.66 -6.84
CA GLU A 33 0.38 4.45 -7.21
C GLU A 33 0.24 3.56 -5.97
N TYR A 34 -0.97 3.07 -5.73
CA TYR A 34 -1.28 2.22 -4.59
C TYR A 34 -1.60 0.81 -5.07
N THR A 35 -0.99 -0.19 -4.45
CA THR A 35 -1.29 -1.60 -4.73
C THR A 35 -1.48 -2.35 -3.43
N VAL A 36 -2.47 -3.23 -3.40
CA VAL A 36 -2.82 -4.02 -2.23
C VAL A 36 -2.59 -5.50 -2.52
N TYR A 37 -1.91 -6.18 -1.60
CA TYR A 37 -1.67 -7.61 -1.68
C TYR A 37 -2.25 -8.29 -0.43
N PRO A 38 -2.95 -9.42 -0.60
CA PRO A 38 -3.53 -10.14 0.55
C PRO A 38 -2.49 -10.87 1.39
N SER A 39 -1.28 -11.05 0.87
CA SER A 39 -0.20 -11.70 1.62
C SER A 39 1.16 -11.25 1.12
N GLY A 40 2.17 -11.38 1.97
CA GLY A 40 3.55 -11.08 1.59
C GLY A 40 4.07 -12.04 0.53
N ASP A 41 3.58 -13.29 0.53
CA ASP A 41 3.95 -14.28 -0.48
C ASP A 41 3.57 -13.82 -1.89
N LYS A 42 2.39 -13.23 -2.05
CA LYS A 42 1.96 -12.72 -3.34
C LYS A 42 2.81 -11.54 -3.79
N LEU A 43 3.17 -10.67 -2.88
CA LEU A 43 4.06 -9.54 -3.17
C LEU A 43 5.40 -10.05 -3.71
N ILE A 44 5.99 -11.04 -3.04
CA ILE A 44 7.29 -11.60 -3.43
C ILE A 44 7.19 -12.32 -4.76
N ARG A 45 6.16 -13.14 -4.96
CA ARG A 45 5.99 -13.92 -6.18
C ARG A 45 5.82 -13.06 -7.42
N GLN A 46 5.16 -11.94 -7.29
CA GLN A 46 4.94 -11.04 -8.42
C GLN A 46 6.13 -10.14 -8.70
N GLY A 47 7.15 -10.18 -7.85
CA GLY A 47 8.32 -9.34 -8.02
C GLY A 47 7.99 -7.87 -8.04
N ALA A 48 7.03 -7.45 -7.22
CA ALA A 48 6.54 -6.09 -7.20
C ALA A 48 7.64 -5.11 -6.82
N GLN A 49 7.73 -4.02 -7.57
CA GLN A 49 8.63 -2.92 -7.26
C GLN A 49 7.86 -1.86 -6.49
N PHE A 50 8.47 -1.34 -5.44
CA PHE A 50 7.82 -0.35 -4.60
C PHE A 50 8.86 0.53 -3.91
N ASP A 51 8.42 1.73 -3.52
CA ASP A 51 9.24 2.66 -2.74
C ASP A 51 8.93 2.54 -1.25
N ILE A 52 7.66 2.30 -0.90
CA ILE A 52 7.21 2.14 0.47
C ILE A 52 6.32 0.91 0.55
N ALA A 53 6.51 0.11 1.61
CA ALA A 53 5.66 -1.06 1.88
C ALA A 53 5.15 -1.02 3.30
N PHE A 54 3.84 -1.19 3.46
CA PHE A 54 3.19 -1.39 4.75
C PHE A 54 2.90 -2.88 4.90
N LEU A 55 3.61 -3.53 5.81
CA LEU A 55 3.54 -4.97 5.98
C LEU A 55 2.96 -5.30 7.34
N ASP A 56 1.98 -6.21 7.35
CA ASP A 56 1.49 -6.80 8.60
C ASP A 56 2.39 -7.97 8.97
N VAL A 57 2.82 -7.97 10.21
CA VAL A 57 3.75 -8.97 10.73
C VAL A 57 3.02 -9.94 11.66
#